data_2894e0b05d7dae45259f282cb4dfef34
#
_entry.id   2894e0b05d7dae45259f282cb4dfef34
#
_cell.length_a   1.000
_cell.length_b   1.000
_cell.length_c   1.000
_cell.angle_alpha   90.00
_cell.angle_beta   90.00
_cell.angle_gamma   90.00
#
_symmetry.space_group_name_H-M   'P 1'
#
loop_
_entity.id
_entity.type
_entity.pdbx_description
1 polymer ?
#
loop_
_entity_poly.entity_id
_entity_poly.type
_entity_poly.pdbx_seq_one_letter_code
_entity_poly.pdbx_strand_id
1 'polypeptide(L)'
;MRNAQVTGAFRLISSFESSSETHQLVGALCKQLSRLPAAHIDSRLLATSLYGVHSLSDSEALRSLMKTVSLKLSQVEDEFSSRDIALSLYGLQNCGDSPELHGLVRALLPKIAAARLLTDRDFANMLYGAQGLADSALARNLWAHVSDALSRSNEPFSPRAFSACVYGLKNQADCAEVRNLLRALCKRAPRADGSLFTEKLCAMMFYGVNGMHAWTRNAWAYARHGIDGATWGRECDSTCT
;
A
#
# COMPACT_ATOMS: atom_id res chain seq x y z
N MET A 1 13.67 -17.73 -20.77
CA MET A 1 12.89 -16.48 -20.99
C MET A 1 13.78 -15.31 -20.61
N ARG A 2 13.74 -14.19 -21.36
CA ARG A 2 14.46 -12.96 -20.98
C ARG A 2 13.61 -12.16 -19.99
N ASN A 3 14.24 -11.32 -19.15
CA ASN A 3 13.58 -10.43 -18.18
C ASN A 3 12.36 -9.70 -18.79
N ALA A 4 12.53 -9.06 -19.95
CA ALA A 4 11.45 -8.33 -20.64
C ALA A 4 10.21 -9.18 -20.97
N GLN A 5 10.38 -10.47 -21.23
CA GLN A 5 9.27 -11.39 -21.53
C GLN A 5 8.48 -11.72 -20.25
N VAL A 6 9.18 -11.95 -19.12
CA VAL A 6 8.55 -12.21 -17.83
C VAL A 6 7.80 -10.96 -17.36
N THR A 7 8.43 -9.78 -17.44
CA THR A 7 7.80 -8.50 -17.13
C THR A 7 6.54 -8.24 -17.97
N GLY A 8 6.63 -8.50 -19.29
CA GLY A 8 5.49 -8.35 -20.20
C GLY A 8 4.33 -9.29 -19.85
N ALA A 9 4.63 -10.54 -19.50
CA ALA A 9 3.63 -11.53 -19.13
C ALA A 9 2.90 -11.12 -17.84
N PHE A 10 3.60 -10.65 -16.80
CA PHE A 10 2.94 -10.16 -15.58
C PHE A 10 2.08 -8.90 -15.82
N ARG A 11 2.49 -8.02 -16.74
CA ARG A 11 1.64 -6.88 -17.12
C ARG A 11 0.33 -7.30 -17.77
N LEU A 12 0.35 -8.34 -18.58
CA LEU A 12 -0.87 -8.87 -19.20
C LEU A 12 -1.81 -9.49 -18.17
N ILE A 13 -1.27 -10.17 -17.15
CA ILE A 13 -2.09 -10.76 -16.07
C ILE A 13 -2.94 -9.70 -15.37
N SER A 14 -2.47 -8.47 -15.23
CA SER A 14 -3.24 -7.39 -14.57
C SER A 14 -4.59 -7.08 -15.25
N SER A 15 -4.79 -7.51 -16.50
CA SER A 15 -6.04 -7.36 -17.25
C SER A 15 -6.93 -8.60 -17.20
N PHE A 16 -6.48 -9.68 -16.56
CA PHE A 16 -7.25 -10.92 -16.47
C PHE A 16 -8.05 -10.98 -15.18
N GLU A 17 -9.20 -11.66 -15.25
CA GLU A 17 -9.99 -11.97 -14.09
C GLU A 17 -9.34 -13.11 -13.27
N SER A 18 -9.68 -13.16 -11.98
CA SER A 18 -9.23 -14.22 -11.10
C SER A 18 -9.90 -15.54 -11.47
N SER A 19 -9.15 -16.44 -12.05
CA SER A 19 -9.60 -17.79 -12.45
C SER A 19 -8.52 -18.83 -12.13
N SER A 20 -8.89 -20.10 -12.17
CA SER A 20 -7.93 -21.20 -11.96
C SER A 20 -6.80 -21.19 -13.00
N GLU A 21 -7.11 -20.86 -14.25
CA GLU A 21 -6.18 -20.77 -15.36
C GLU A 21 -5.19 -19.61 -15.16
N THR A 22 -5.71 -18.47 -14.71
CA THR A 22 -4.87 -17.30 -14.40
C THR A 22 -3.92 -17.63 -13.25
N HIS A 23 -4.37 -18.33 -12.21
CA HIS A 23 -3.52 -18.76 -11.10
C HIS A 23 -2.47 -19.80 -11.53
N GLN A 24 -2.82 -20.72 -12.43
CA GLN A 24 -1.85 -21.67 -13.03
C GLN A 24 -0.78 -20.92 -13.84
N LEU A 25 -1.18 -19.90 -14.61
CA LEU A 25 -0.25 -19.06 -15.36
C LEU A 25 0.70 -18.30 -14.40
N VAL A 26 0.19 -17.72 -13.32
CA VAL A 26 1.02 -17.09 -12.27
C VAL A 26 2.02 -18.09 -11.70
N GLY A 27 1.58 -19.31 -11.39
CA GLY A 27 2.45 -20.39 -10.89
C GLY A 27 3.57 -20.74 -11.88
N ALA A 28 3.25 -20.81 -13.19
CA ALA A 28 4.23 -21.06 -14.23
C ALA A 28 5.25 -19.91 -14.35
N LEU A 29 4.79 -18.66 -14.30
CA LEU A 29 5.66 -17.48 -14.33
C LEU A 29 6.53 -17.38 -13.06
N CYS A 30 5.99 -17.73 -11.90
CA CYS A 30 6.73 -17.80 -10.66
C CYS A 30 7.90 -18.79 -10.76
N LYS A 31 7.68 -19.98 -11.34
CA LYS A 31 8.75 -20.94 -11.62
C LYS A 31 9.80 -20.39 -12.58
N GLN A 32 9.42 -19.60 -13.57
CA GLN A 32 10.37 -18.93 -14.45
C GLN A 32 11.17 -17.85 -13.71
N LEU A 33 10.49 -17.02 -12.93
CA LEU A 33 11.13 -15.97 -12.11
C LEU A 33 12.15 -16.56 -11.13
N SER A 34 11.83 -17.69 -10.48
CA SER A 34 12.74 -18.35 -9.54
C SER A 34 14.05 -18.83 -10.19
N ARG A 35 13.99 -19.21 -11.47
CA ARG A 35 15.14 -19.71 -12.26
C ARG A 35 15.99 -18.61 -12.87
N LEU A 36 15.52 -17.36 -12.88
CA LEU A 36 16.32 -16.27 -13.41
C LEU A 36 17.56 -16.02 -12.52
N PRO A 37 18.75 -15.91 -13.14
CA PRO A 37 19.96 -15.50 -12.43
C PRO A 37 19.80 -14.10 -11.83
N ALA A 38 20.42 -13.81 -10.70
CA ALA A 38 20.37 -12.50 -10.04
C ALA A 38 20.72 -11.34 -10.98
N ALA A 39 21.72 -11.50 -11.85
CA ALA A 39 22.12 -10.51 -12.84
C ALA A 39 21.03 -10.12 -13.88
N HIS A 40 19.95 -10.89 -13.96
CA HIS A 40 18.82 -10.63 -14.85
C HIS A 40 17.57 -10.16 -14.10
N ILE A 41 17.70 -9.84 -12.83
CA ILE A 41 16.58 -9.40 -11.99
C ILE A 41 16.85 -7.96 -11.57
N ASP A 42 15.94 -7.08 -11.94
CA ASP A 42 15.92 -5.68 -11.52
C ASP A 42 14.71 -5.38 -10.61
N SER A 43 14.74 -4.24 -9.95
CA SER A 43 13.66 -3.76 -9.09
C SER A 43 12.32 -3.69 -9.82
N ARG A 44 12.35 -3.27 -11.10
CA ARG A 44 11.17 -3.10 -11.93
C ARG A 44 10.49 -4.42 -12.27
N LEU A 45 11.26 -5.49 -12.53
CA LEU A 45 10.70 -6.82 -12.77
C LEU A 45 9.95 -7.31 -11.53
N LEU A 46 10.57 -7.18 -10.33
CA LEU A 46 9.96 -7.62 -9.08
C LEU A 46 8.69 -6.82 -8.77
N ALA A 47 8.75 -5.50 -8.88
CA ALA A 47 7.60 -4.63 -8.68
C ALA A 47 6.47 -4.91 -9.68
N THR A 48 6.81 -5.12 -10.97
CA THR A 48 5.81 -5.42 -12.00
C THR A 48 5.19 -6.80 -11.81
N SER A 49 5.95 -7.79 -11.31
CA SER A 49 5.40 -9.12 -11.04
C SER A 49 4.37 -9.11 -9.92
N LEU A 50 4.60 -8.31 -8.87
CA LEU A 50 3.61 -8.11 -7.81
C LEU A 50 2.42 -7.28 -8.30
N TYR A 51 2.68 -6.16 -8.98
CA TYR A 51 1.60 -5.33 -9.54
C TYR A 51 0.70 -6.12 -10.49
N GLY A 52 1.26 -7.01 -11.31
CA GLY A 52 0.51 -7.81 -12.28
C GLY A 52 -0.58 -8.68 -11.66
N VAL A 53 -0.47 -9.02 -10.38
CA VAL A 53 -1.43 -9.90 -9.69
C VAL A 53 -2.41 -9.14 -8.78
N HIS A 54 -2.42 -7.81 -8.84
CA HIS A 54 -3.24 -6.96 -7.94
C HIS A 54 -4.75 -7.21 -8.01
N SER A 55 -5.26 -7.71 -9.14
CA SER A 55 -6.69 -8.03 -9.35
C SER A 55 -7.08 -9.45 -8.93
N LEU A 56 -6.09 -10.32 -8.66
CA LEU A 56 -6.33 -11.71 -8.37
C LEU A 56 -6.63 -11.93 -6.88
N SER A 57 -7.50 -12.91 -6.60
CA SER A 57 -7.78 -13.36 -5.24
C SER A 57 -6.60 -14.14 -4.66
N ASP A 58 -6.52 -14.21 -3.33
CA ASP A 58 -5.48 -14.97 -2.63
C ASP A 58 -5.48 -16.44 -3.05
N SER A 59 -4.28 -16.99 -3.28
CA SER A 59 -4.07 -18.36 -3.72
C SER A 59 -2.66 -18.83 -3.41
N GLU A 60 -2.44 -20.15 -3.47
CA GLU A 60 -1.11 -20.74 -3.32
C GLU A 60 -0.11 -20.22 -4.38
N ALA A 61 -0.57 -19.94 -5.60
CA ALA A 61 0.26 -19.38 -6.66
C ALA A 61 0.75 -17.97 -6.30
N LEU A 62 -0.12 -17.12 -5.72
CA LEU A 62 0.25 -15.80 -5.25
C LEU A 62 1.21 -15.87 -4.06
N ARG A 63 0.96 -16.73 -3.10
CA ARG A 63 1.85 -16.95 -1.96
C ARG A 63 3.23 -17.42 -2.40
N SER A 64 3.29 -18.35 -3.36
CA SER A 64 4.55 -18.80 -3.98
C SER A 64 5.27 -17.66 -4.69
N LEU A 65 4.54 -16.76 -5.38
CA LEU A 65 5.11 -15.55 -5.99
C LEU A 65 5.68 -14.62 -4.93
N MET A 66 4.94 -14.32 -3.86
CA MET A 66 5.41 -13.47 -2.75
C MET A 66 6.69 -14.02 -2.13
N LYS A 67 6.74 -15.34 -1.87
CA LYS A 67 7.94 -16.01 -1.35
C LYS A 67 9.12 -15.87 -2.32
N THR A 68 8.89 -16.10 -3.62
CA THR A 68 9.94 -15.99 -4.63
C THR A 68 10.46 -14.57 -4.75
N VAL A 69 9.57 -13.57 -4.79
CA VAL A 69 9.96 -12.16 -4.86
C VAL A 69 10.71 -11.75 -3.59
N SER A 70 10.27 -12.16 -2.40
CA SER A 70 10.96 -11.89 -1.15
C SER A 70 12.42 -12.38 -1.16
N LEU A 71 12.65 -13.61 -1.65
CA LEU A 71 13.99 -14.16 -1.79
C LEU A 71 14.84 -13.40 -2.83
N LYS A 72 14.21 -12.98 -3.94
CA LYS A 72 14.92 -12.23 -4.99
C LYS A 72 15.22 -10.80 -4.59
N LEU A 73 14.39 -10.17 -3.74
CA LEU A 73 14.64 -8.82 -3.20
C LEU A 73 15.96 -8.72 -2.44
N SER A 74 16.37 -9.78 -1.76
CA SER A 74 17.67 -9.81 -1.06
C SER A 74 18.86 -9.95 -1.99
N GLN A 75 18.66 -10.32 -3.26
CA GLN A 75 19.70 -10.51 -4.28
C GLN A 75 19.83 -9.31 -5.23
N VAL A 76 18.91 -8.35 -5.17
CA VAL A 76 18.92 -7.16 -6.02
C VAL A 76 19.62 -6.02 -5.30
N GLU A 77 20.75 -5.59 -5.86
CA GLU A 77 21.55 -4.45 -5.36
C GLU A 77 20.98 -3.11 -5.83
N ASP A 78 20.18 -3.11 -6.91
CA ASP A 78 19.59 -1.91 -7.47
C ASP A 78 18.70 -1.16 -6.46
N GLU A 79 18.74 0.16 -6.51
CA GLU A 79 17.82 1.00 -5.75
C GLU A 79 16.39 0.80 -6.26
N PHE A 80 15.48 0.53 -5.33
CA PHE A 80 14.05 0.55 -5.63
C PHE A 80 13.57 1.98 -5.77
N SER A 81 13.03 2.32 -6.93
CA SER A 81 12.36 3.61 -7.07
C SER A 81 11.13 3.68 -6.16
N SER A 82 10.74 4.90 -5.76
CA SER A 82 9.51 5.11 -4.98
C SER A 82 8.29 4.46 -5.64
N ARG A 83 8.22 4.52 -6.96
CA ARG A 83 7.17 3.87 -7.75
C ARG A 83 7.22 2.35 -7.66
N ASP A 84 8.41 1.72 -7.71
CA ASP A 84 8.54 0.26 -7.62
C ASP A 84 8.10 -0.24 -6.24
N ILE A 85 8.45 0.49 -5.18
CA ILE A 85 7.99 0.20 -3.81
C ILE A 85 6.45 0.28 -3.75
N ALA A 86 5.88 1.38 -4.23
CA ALA A 86 4.44 1.61 -4.20
C ALA A 86 3.66 0.56 -5.01
N LEU A 87 4.15 0.18 -6.20
CA LEU A 87 3.54 -0.86 -7.03
C LEU A 87 3.67 -2.25 -6.40
N SER A 88 4.79 -2.53 -5.72
CA SER A 88 4.99 -3.79 -5.01
C SER A 88 3.95 -3.98 -3.91
N LEU A 89 3.71 -2.95 -3.11
CA LEU A 89 2.69 -3.01 -2.06
C LEU A 89 1.28 -3.02 -2.64
N TYR A 90 1.00 -2.21 -3.68
CA TYR A 90 -0.31 -2.18 -4.33
C TYR A 90 -0.74 -3.56 -4.86
N GLY A 91 0.21 -4.35 -5.35
CA GLY A 91 -0.05 -5.71 -5.81
C GLY A 91 -0.61 -6.65 -4.75
N LEU A 92 -0.46 -6.32 -3.48
CA LEU A 92 -0.87 -7.16 -2.34
C LEU A 92 -2.30 -6.90 -1.85
N GLN A 93 -3.03 -5.98 -2.46
CA GLN A 93 -4.33 -5.48 -1.97
C GLN A 93 -5.41 -6.54 -1.72
N ASN A 94 -5.35 -7.66 -2.45
CA ASN A 94 -6.29 -8.77 -2.34
C ASN A 94 -5.66 -10.03 -1.71
N CYS A 95 -4.42 -9.92 -1.21
CA CYS A 95 -3.76 -11.02 -0.52
C CYS A 95 -4.26 -11.09 0.93
N GLY A 96 -4.57 -12.31 1.39
CA GLY A 96 -4.85 -12.57 2.79
C GLY A 96 -3.59 -12.50 3.66
N ASP A 97 -3.78 -12.31 4.96
CA ASP A 97 -2.69 -12.34 5.92
C ASP A 97 -2.03 -13.72 5.93
N SER A 98 -0.73 -13.78 5.61
CA SER A 98 0.01 -15.03 5.48
C SER A 98 1.49 -14.84 5.81
N PRO A 99 2.21 -15.92 6.17
CA PRO A 99 3.65 -15.88 6.40
C PRO A 99 4.44 -15.36 5.19
N GLU A 100 3.98 -15.67 3.97
CA GLU A 100 4.62 -15.23 2.72
C GLU A 100 4.43 -13.71 2.52
N LEU A 101 3.24 -13.18 2.81
CA LEU A 101 2.99 -11.74 2.81
C LEU A 101 3.87 -11.04 3.84
N HIS A 102 3.97 -11.58 5.05
CA HIS A 102 4.84 -11.04 6.09
C HIS A 102 6.33 -11.07 5.69
N GLY A 103 6.77 -12.16 5.05
CA GLY A 103 8.14 -12.28 4.53
C GLY A 103 8.44 -11.21 3.49
N LEU A 104 7.52 -10.98 2.55
CA LEU A 104 7.66 -9.98 1.51
C LEU A 104 7.66 -8.56 2.07
N VAL A 105 6.72 -8.23 2.96
CA VAL A 105 6.67 -6.89 3.59
C VAL A 105 7.96 -6.62 4.38
N ARG A 106 8.46 -7.62 5.15
CA ARG A 106 9.75 -7.49 5.86
C ARG A 106 10.91 -7.21 4.93
N ALA A 107 10.94 -7.83 3.74
CA ALA A 107 11.98 -7.58 2.74
C ALA A 107 11.86 -6.19 2.09
N LEU A 108 10.65 -5.62 2.02
CA LEU A 108 10.42 -4.27 1.48
C LEU A 108 10.70 -3.15 2.49
N LEU A 109 10.62 -3.40 3.80
CA LEU A 109 10.81 -2.35 4.83
C LEU A 109 12.09 -1.52 4.66
N PRO A 110 13.28 -2.11 4.44
CA PRO A 110 14.50 -1.33 4.23
C PRO A 110 14.45 -0.43 3.00
N LYS A 111 13.75 -0.88 1.94
CA LYS A 111 13.56 -0.11 0.71
C LYS A 111 12.62 1.07 0.94
N ILE A 112 11.55 0.88 1.74
CA ILE A 112 10.62 1.95 2.15
C ILE A 112 11.35 3.00 3.00
N ALA A 113 12.15 2.56 3.97
CA ALA A 113 12.93 3.46 4.82
C ALA A 113 13.93 4.32 4.02
N ALA A 114 14.54 3.75 2.98
CA ALA A 114 15.50 4.42 2.11
C ALA A 114 14.83 5.33 1.06
N ALA A 115 13.53 5.19 0.81
CA ALA A 115 12.81 5.97 -0.21
C ALA A 115 12.85 7.47 0.11
N ARG A 116 13.30 8.28 -0.85
CA ARG A 116 13.51 9.73 -0.65
C ARG A 116 12.36 10.60 -1.15
N LEU A 117 11.76 10.23 -2.27
CA LEU A 117 10.78 11.04 -2.98
C LEU A 117 9.53 10.19 -3.27
N LEU A 118 8.63 10.12 -2.29
CA LEU A 118 7.33 9.48 -2.44
C LEU A 118 6.28 10.55 -2.78
N THR A 119 5.54 10.33 -3.87
CA THR A 119 4.41 11.16 -4.26
C THR A 119 3.15 10.80 -3.46
N ASP A 120 2.13 11.64 -3.50
CA ASP A 120 0.81 11.37 -2.92
C ASP A 120 0.21 10.06 -3.46
N ARG A 121 0.40 9.77 -4.75
CA ARG A 121 -0.02 8.53 -5.40
C ARG A 121 0.74 7.31 -4.87
N ASP A 122 2.04 7.45 -4.60
CA ASP A 122 2.84 6.34 -4.07
C ASP A 122 2.36 5.96 -2.66
N PHE A 123 2.12 6.95 -1.79
CA PHE A 123 1.53 6.70 -0.47
C PHE A 123 0.16 6.04 -0.57
N ALA A 124 -0.72 6.53 -1.47
CA ALA A 124 -2.03 5.94 -1.69
C ALA A 124 -1.93 4.46 -2.10
N ASN A 125 -1.04 4.14 -3.04
CA ASN A 125 -0.82 2.77 -3.48
C ASN A 125 -0.26 1.88 -2.37
N MET A 126 0.68 2.38 -1.57
CA MET A 126 1.27 1.65 -0.46
C MET A 126 0.24 1.29 0.61
N LEU A 127 -0.54 2.27 1.07
CA LEU A 127 -1.53 2.08 2.13
C LEU A 127 -2.69 1.22 1.63
N TYR A 128 -3.20 1.50 0.43
CA TYR A 128 -4.27 0.72 -0.16
C TYR A 128 -3.86 -0.75 -0.39
N GLY A 129 -2.63 -0.97 -0.84
CA GLY A 129 -2.13 -2.31 -1.10
C GLY A 129 -1.91 -3.14 0.17
N ALA A 130 -1.53 -2.50 1.26
CA ALA A 130 -1.26 -3.18 2.53
C ALA A 130 -2.50 -3.41 3.41
N GLN A 131 -3.71 -3.10 2.92
CA GLN A 131 -4.97 -3.22 3.67
C GLN A 131 -5.29 -4.65 4.16
N GLY A 132 -4.70 -5.68 3.53
CA GLY A 132 -4.87 -7.08 3.91
C GLY A 132 -4.01 -7.54 5.10
N LEU A 133 -3.04 -6.72 5.54
CA LEU A 133 -2.22 -7.05 6.70
C LEU A 133 -3.05 -6.99 7.99
N ALA A 134 -3.03 -8.07 8.77
CA ALA A 134 -3.57 -8.05 10.12
C ALA A 134 -2.69 -7.21 11.06
N ASP A 135 -3.27 -6.75 12.18
CA ASP A 135 -2.49 -6.06 13.22
C ASP A 135 -1.40 -6.96 13.77
N SER A 136 -0.17 -6.53 13.61
CA SER A 136 1.03 -7.26 14.02
C SER A 136 2.18 -6.27 14.23
N ALA A 137 3.23 -6.72 14.92
CA ALA A 137 4.45 -5.92 15.06
C ALA A 137 5.06 -5.53 13.70
N LEU A 138 4.90 -6.37 12.68
CA LEU A 138 5.35 -6.07 11.32
C LEU A 138 4.51 -4.97 10.66
N ALA A 139 3.18 -5.06 10.76
CA ALA A 139 2.28 -4.02 10.23
C ALA A 139 2.54 -2.68 10.92
N ARG A 140 2.68 -2.67 12.24
CA ARG A 140 3.03 -1.46 13.00
C ARG A 140 4.36 -0.86 12.55
N ASN A 141 5.38 -1.69 12.32
CA ASN A 141 6.67 -1.23 11.80
C ASN A 141 6.54 -0.63 10.38
N LEU A 142 5.72 -1.23 9.51
CA LEU A 142 5.39 -0.66 8.20
C LEU A 142 4.74 0.73 8.35
N TRP A 143 3.74 0.87 9.23
CA TRP A 143 3.07 2.14 9.45
C TRP A 143 4.00 3.22 10.02
N ALA A 144 4.92 2.85 10.90
CA ALA A 144 5.95 3.76 11.39
C ALA A 144 6.83 4.29 10.25
N HIS A 145 7.37 3.40 9.39
CA HIS A 145 8.20 3.80 8.26
C HIS A 145 7.44 4.67 7.25
N VAL A 146 6.17 4.34 6.97
CA VAL A 146 5.32 5.16 6.08
C VAL A 146 5.06 6.53 6.70
N SER A 147 4.78 6.61 8.01
CA SER A 147 4.59 7.87 8.73
C SER A 147 5.84 8.75 8.68
N ASP A 148 7.02 8.16 8.90
CA ASP A 148 8.30 8.88 8.82
C ASP A 148 8.57 9.39 7.40
N ALA A 149 8.31 8.57 6.38
CA ALA A 149 8.44 8.98 5.00
C ALA A 149 7.47 10.11 4.65
N LEU A 150 6.24 10.03 5.15
CA LEU A 150 5.21 11.05 4.96
C LEU A 150 5.61 12.38 5.61
N SER A 151 6.22 12.34 6.78
CA SER A 151 6.65 13.53 7.52
C SER A 151 7.79 14.31 6.83
N ARG A 152 8.50 13.69 5.89
CA ARG A 152 9.57 14.33 5.11
C ARG A 152 9.08 15.18 3.94
N SER A 153 7.80 15.15 3.61
CA SER A 153 7.19 15.92 2.53
C SER A 153 6.05 16.78 3.07
N ASN A 154 5.94 18.02 2.58
CA ASN A 154 4.89 18.96 2.97
C ASN A 154 3.85 19.20 1.87
N GLU A 155 3.97 18.53 0.72
CA GLU A 155 3.03 18.68 -0.38
C GLU A 155 1.65 18.14 0.00
N PRO A 156 0.58 18.91 -0.22
CA PRO A 156 -0.78 18.45 0.08
C PRO A 156 -1.15 17.31 -0.87
N PHE A 157 -1.95 16.38 -0.36
CA PHE A 157 -2.49 15.28 -1.18
C PHE A 157 -3.55 15.77 -2.14
N SER A 158 -3.67 15.10 -3.28
CA SER A 158 -4.90 15.15 -4.06
C SER A 158 -6.04 14.46 -3.28
N PRO A 159 -7.31 14.91 -3.43
CA PRO A 159 -8.45 14.29 -2.74
C PRO A 159 -8.54 12.78 -2.96
N ARG A 160 -8.24 12.33 -4.18
CA ARG A 160 -8.24 10.91 -4.53
C ARG A 160 -7.18 10.12 -3.76
N ALA A 161 -5.95 10.63 -3.69
CA ALA A 161 -4.86 9.96 -2.99
C ALA A 161 -5.13 9.95 -1.48
N PHE A 162 -5.60 11.05 -0.91
CA PHE A 162 -5.98 11.13 0.50
C PHE A 162 -7.05 10.11 0.87
N SER A 163 -8.15 10.05 0.10
CA SER A 163 -9.23 9.08 0.33
C SER A 163 -8.75 7.64 0.23
N ALA A 164 -7.86 7.33 -0.72
CA ALA A 164 -7.29 5.99 -0.85
C ALA A 164 -6.36 5.63 0.33
N CYS A 165 -5.59 6.60 0.85
CA CYS A 165 -4.77 6.40 2.06
C CYS A 165 -5.64 6.04 3.26
N VAL A 166 -6.69 6.82 3.52
CA VAL A 166 -7.61 6.57 4.64
C VAL A 166 -8.32 5.23 4.49
N TYR A 167 -8.79 4.91 3.28
CA TYR A 167 -9.44 3.63 2.99
C TYR A 167 -8.50 2.43 3.26
N GLY A 168 -7.22 2.56 2.91
CA GLY A 168 -6.23 1.50 3.11
C GLY A 168 -6.02 1.11 4.58
N LEU A 169 -6.38 1.99 5.51
CA LEU A 169 -6.25 1.74 6.95
C LEU A 169 -7.50 1.09 7.59
N LYS A 170 -8.53 0.78 6.82
CA LYS A 170 -9.85 0.30 7.31
C LYS A 170 -9.82 -0.92 8.23
N ASN A 171 -8.81 -1.79 8.08
CA ASN A 171 -8.70 -3.03 8.85
C ASN A 171 -7.64 -2.94 9.96
N GLN A 172 -7.09 -1.74 10.20
CA GLN A 172 -6.01 -1.58 11.18
C GLN A 172 -6.57 -1.34 12.58
N ALA A 173 -5.92 -1.96 13.57
CA ALA A 173 -6.24 -1.71 14.97
C ALA A 173 -5.79 -0.31 15.38
N ASP A 174 -6.43 0.22 16.43
CA ASP A 174 -6.03 1.47 17.05
C ASP A 174 -4.74 1.29 17.85
N CYS A 175 -3.62 1.73 17.27
CA CYS A 175 -2.31 1.72 17.89
C CYS A 175 -1.56 3.04 17.66
N ALA A 176 -0.47 3.25 18.38
CA ALA A 176 0.29 4.49 18.32
C ALA A 176 0.79 4.81 16.90
N GLU A 177 1.24 3.79 16.17
CA GLU A 177 1.77 3.92 14.81
C GLU A 177 0.69 4.35 13.81
N VAL A 178 -0.51 3.76 13.90
CA VAL A 178 -1.66 4.14 13.06
C VAL A 178 -2.11 5.55 13.39
N ARG A 179 -2.16 5.93 14.67
CA ARG A 179 -2.49 7.31 15.08
C ARG A 179 -1.47 8.32 14.57
N ASN A 180 -0.16 8.01 14.64
CA ASN A 180 0.90 8.87 14.11
C ASN A 180 0.78 9.03 12.59
N LEU A 181 0.52 7.93 11.89
CA LEU A 181 0.29 7.94 10.44
C LEU A 181 -0.92 8.81 10.07
N LEU A 182 -2.03 8.68 10.80
CA LEU A 182 -3.22 9.50 10.59
C LEU A 182 -2.94 10.99 10.84
N ARG A 183 -2.21 11.34 11.92
CA ARG A 183 -1.80 12.73 12.15
C ARG A 183 -0.95 13.28 11.00
N ALA A 184 -0.01 12.49 10.49
CA ALA A 184 0.81 12.87 9.35
C ALA A 184 -0.03 13.06 8.07
N LEU A 185 -1.01 12.18 7.82
CA LEU A 185 -1.96 12.33 6.72
C LEU A 185 -2.82 13.59 6.86
N CYS A 186 -3.36 13.86 8.05
CA CYS A 186 -4.17 15.05 8.31
C CYS A 186 -3.41 16.36 8.04
N LYS A 187 -2.12 16.43 8.38
CA LYS A 187 -1.27 17.61 8.08
C LYS A 187 -1.14 17.87 6.57
N ARG A 188 -1.35 16.85 5.75
CA ARG A 188 -1.27 16.89 4.30
C ARG A 188 -2.64 16.77 3.62
N ALA A 189 -3.72 16.88 4.40
CA ALA A 189 -5.06 16.83 3.83
C ALA A 189 -5.20 17.89 2.72
N PRO A 190 -5.95 17.57 1.65
CA PRO A 190 -6.17 18.52 0.56
C PRO A 190 -6.72 19.83 1.11
N ARG A 191 -6.14 20.94 0.69
CA ARG A 191 -6.70 22.28 0.94
C ARG A 191 -7.89 22.45 -0.01
N ALA A 192 -9.01 21.84 0.32
CA ALA A 192 -10.13 21.81 -0.58
C ALA A 192 -11.19 22.85 -0.22
N ASP A 193 -11.65 23.53 -1.24
CA ASP A 193 -13.07 23.79 -1.30
C ASP A 193 -13.75 22.40 -1.48
N GLY A 194 -14.85 22.14 -0.78
CA GLY A 194 -15.51 20.83 -0.79
C GLY A 194 -15.91 20.29 -2.16
N SER A 195 -15.75 21.09 -3.23
CA SER A 195 -16.09 20.76 -4.62
C SER A 195 -15.20 19.66 -5.25
N LEU A 196 -14.00 19.41 -4.69
CA LEU A 196 -13.05 18.43 -5.21
C LEU A 196 -13.27 17.00 -4.66
N PHE A 197 -14.10 16.85 -3.62
CA PHE A 197 -14.46 15.55 -3.07
C PHE A 197 -15.77 15.05 -3.68
N THR A 198 -15.67 14.05 -4.53
CA THR A 198 -16.85 13.35 -5.05
C THR A 198 -17.48 12.49 -3.96
N GLU A 199 -18.78 12.15 -4.10
CA GLU A 199 -19.50 11.23 -3.20
C GLU A 199 -18.72 9.92 -3.00
N LYS A 200 -18.14 9.38 -4.05
CA LYS A 200 -17.31 8.16 -3.99
C LYS A 200 -16.09 8.34 -3.09
N LEU A 201 -15.39 9.46 -3.18
CA LEU A 201 -14.21 9.73 -2.36
C LEU A 201 -14.59 9.90 -0.88
N CYS A 202 -15.71 10.58 -0.60
CA CYS A 202 -16.26 10.68 0.73
C CYS A 202 -16.63 9.30 1.30
N ALA A 203 -17.33 8.47 0.50
CA ALA A 203 -17.68 7.12 0.91
C ALA A 203 -16.45 6.26 1.23
N MET A 204 -15.38 6.36 0.45
CA MET A 204 -14.12 5.67 0.72
C MET A 204 -13.50 6.10 2.08
N MET A 205 -13.48 7.40 2.37
CA MET A 205 -12.96 7.89 3.65
C MET A 205 -13.81 7.40 4.83
N PHE A 206 -15.15 7.50 4.72
CA PHE A 206 -16.05 7.01 5.77
C PHE A 206 -15.90 5.52 6.02
N TYR A 207 -15.79 4.73 4.96
CA TYR A 207 -15.57 3.29 5.08
C TYR A 207 -14.22 2.97 5.74
N GLY A 208 -13.17 3.73 5.37
CA GLY A 208 -11.84 3.62 5.97
C GLY A 208 -11.86 3.89 7.47
N VAL A 209 -12.50 4.99 7.88
CA VAL A 209 -12.61 5.40 9.28
C VAL A 209 -13.49 4.45 10.10
N ASN A 210 -14.60 3.96 9.54
CA ASN A 210 -15.50 3.02 10.24
C ASN A 210 -14.85 1.66 10.51
N GLY A 211 -13.92 1.23 9.66
CA GLY A 211 -13.17 0.00 9.87
C GLY A 211 -12.14 0.10 11.01
N MET A 212 -11.79 1.31 11.44
CA MET A 212 -10.89 1.55 12.56
C MET A 212 -11.71 1.67 13.86
N HIS A 213 -11.78 0.61 14.63
CA HIS A 213 -12.68 0.44 15.80
C HIS A 213 -12.69 1.54 16.89
N ALA A 214 -11.75 2.46 16.90
CA ALA A 214 -11.62 3.50 17.94
C ALA A 214 -12.01 4.93 17.51
N TRP A 215 -12.09 5.21 16.20
CA TRP A 215 -12.29 6.57 15.69
C TRP A 215 -13.73 6.95 15.40
N THR A 216 -14.65 6.01 15.45
CA THR A 216 -16.03 6.18 14.97
C THR A 216 -16.86 7.23 15.71
N ARG A 217 -16.55 7.52 16.98
CA ARG A 217 -17.33 8.50 17.74
C ARG A 217 -17.00 9.96 17.40
N ASN A 218 -15.74 10.27 17.12
CA ASN A 218 -15.30 11.64 16.86
C ASN A 218 -15.35 12.04 15.38
N ALA A 219 -15.10 11.11 14.46
CA ALA A 219 -15.16 11.38 13.02
C ALA A 219 -16.58 11.77 12.54
N TRP A 220 -17.63 11.24 13.16
CA TRP A 220 -19.02 11.58 12.86
C TRP A 220 -19.38 13.03 13.22
N ALA A 221 -18.82 13.57 14.29
CA ALA A 221 -19.04 14.96 14.68
C ALA A 221 -18.45 15.94 13.63
N TYR A 222 -17.33 15.57 13.02
CA TYR A 222 -16.61 16.39 12.05
C TYR A 222 -17.26 16.39 10.65
N ALA A 223 -17.70 15.26 10.15
CA ALA A 223 -18.36 15.18 8.85
C ALA A 223 -19.67 15.98 8.78
N ARG A 224 -20.32 16.23 9.92
CA ARG A 224 -21.60 16.93 10.02
C ARG A 224 -21.46 18.46 9.95
N HIS A 225 -20.30 19.02 10.21
CA HIS A 225 -20.10 20.47 10.42
C HIS A 225 -19.30 21.20 9.34
N GLY A 226 -19.02 20.57 8.17
CA GLY A 226 -18.37 21.24 7.03
C GLY A 226 -16.98 21.79 7.40
N ILE A 227 -15.96 20.94 7.34
CA ILE A 227 -14.65 21.23 7.93
C ILE A 227 -13.80 22.09 7.00
N ASP A 228 -13.31 23.24 7.50
CA ASP A 228 -12.12 23.88 6.98
C ASP A 228 -10.87 23.09 7.47
N GLY A 229 -9.91 22.83 6.55
CA GLY A 229 -8.74 21.99 6.85
C GLY A 229 -7.82 22.52 7.96
N ALA A 230 -8.01 23.77 8.41
CA ALA A 230 -7.27 24.39 9.51
C ALA A 230 -7.80 23.97 10.89
N THR A 231 -9.08 23.60 10.98
CA THR A 231 -9.71 23.09 12.20
C THR A 231 -9.33 21.64 12.47
N TRP A 232 -9.18 20.85 11.41
CA TRP A 232 -8.79 19.43 11.50
C TRP A 232 -7.42 19.24 12.18
N GLY A 233 -6.44 20.06 11.81
CA GLY A 233 -5.08 19.95 12.37
C GLY A 233 -5.03 20.26 13.87
N ARG A 234 -5.84 21.21 14.35
CA ARG A 234 -5.81 21.65 15.77
C ARG A 234 -6.51 20.69 16.72
N GLU A 235 -7.54 19.99 16.26
CA GLU A 235 -8.31 19.08 17.11
C GLU A 235 -7.74 17.66 17.12
N CYS A 236 -7.02 17.23 16.07
CA CYS A 236 -6.20 16.01 16.13
C CYS A 236 -5.12 16.10 17.24
N ASP A 237 -4.59 17.29 17.51
CA ASP A 237 -3.59 17.48 18.57
C ASP A 237 -4.23 17.52 19.98
N SER A 238 -5.51 17.93 20.13
CA SER A 238 -6.17 18.09 21.43
C SER A 238 -6.90 16.84 21.95
N THR A 239 -7.25 15.88 21.08
CA THR A 239 -7.98 14.66 21.46
C THR A 239 -7.08 13.44 21.70
N CYS A 240 -5.75 13.63 21.65
CA CYS A 240 -4.75 12.57 21.78
C CYS A 240 -3.83 12.74 23.01
N THR A 241 -4.27 13.45 24.04
CA THR A 241 -3.63 13.47 25.38
C THR A 241 -4.28 12.47 26.32
#